data_71d013514ec3daa0099b275aa1507ebc
#
_entry.id   71d013514ec3daa0099b275aa1507ebc
#
_cell.length_a   1.000
_cell.length_b   1.000
_cell.length_c   1.000
_cell.angle_alpha   90.00
_cell.angle_beta   90.00
_cell.angle_gamma   90.00
#
_symmetry.space_group_name_H-M   'P 1'
#
loop_
_entity.id
_entity.type
_entity.pdbx_description
1 polymer ?
#
loop_
_entity_poly.entity_id
_entity_poly.type
_entity_poly.pdbx_seq_one_letter_code
_entity_poly.pdbx_strand_id
1 'polypeptide(L)'
;MSGKLWDISQKVRVGIPVWPGDSAYREERTWSIGPDCVVNVCQISLSTHTGTHTDAPLHYDDAGLPMGEVPLETYIGLCQVLTIPPGAGLAGVAHVAPFFHDGTTRLLLRTFDRFPDGWVSDFTAIDPALMDWLAARGVRLIGTDAPSVDPQDSKSLDAHMAVRRHGMAILEGLVLDGVADGFYELIAPPLRLATADASPVRAVLRELAYPQGG
;
A
#
# COMPACT_ATOMS: atom_id res chain seq x y z
N MET A 1 -10.87 -23.14 10.97
CA MET A 1 -11.80 -22.07 10.50
C MET A 1 -10.94 -20.98 9.90
N SER A 2 -11.27 -20.46 8.71
CA SER A 2 -10.52 -19.33 8.12
C SER A 2 -10.76 -18.08 8.98
N GLY A 3 -9.70 -17.36 9.35
CA GLY A 3 -9.81 -16.09 10.05
C GLY A 3 -10.61 -15.05 9.25
N LYS A 4 -11.12 -14.02 9.91
CA LYS A 4 -11.84 -12.91 9.27
C LYS A 4 -10.93 -12.25 8.23
N LEU A 5 -11.51 -11.86 7.10
CA LEU A 5 -10.84 -11.09 6.06
C LEU A 5 -11.23 -9.60 6.20
N TRP A 6 -10.22 -8.76 6.11
CA TRP A 6 -10.35 -7.32 6.03
C TRP A 6 -9.91 -6.88 4.63
N ASP A 7 -10.80 -6.28 3.87
CA ASP A 7 -10.45 -5.60 2.62
C ASP A 7 -9.90 -4.22 2.99
N ILE A 8 -8.61 -4.05 2.81
CA ILE A 8 -7.91 -2.81 3.13
C ILE A 8 -7.57 -2.00 1.88
N SER A 9 -8.42 -2.09 0.86
CA SER A 9 -8.24 -1.40 -0.42
C SER A 9 -9.27 -0.30 -0.63
N GLN A 10 -8.87 0.76 -1.31
CA GLN A 10 -9.79 1.76 -1.82
C GLN A 10 -10.70 1.19 -2.91
N LYS A 11 -11.94 1.67 -2.96
CA LYS A 11 -12.83 1.40 -4.11
C LYS A 11 -12.44 2.28 -5.28
N VAL A 12 -11.87 1.68 -6.31
CA VAL A 12 -11.56 2.38 -7.56
C VAL A 12 -12.86 2.69 -8.30
N ARG A 13 -13.11 3.97 -8.56
CA ARG A 13 -14.33 4.49 -9.20
C ARG A 13 -14.06 5.82 -9.88
N VAL A 14 -14.94 6.24 -10.78
CA VAL A 14 -14.88 7.60 -11.33
C VAL A 14 -14.93 8.62 -10.19
N GLY A 15 -14.00 9.56 -10.20
CA GLY A 15 -13.83 10.56 -9.16
C GLY A 15 -13.02 10.09 -7.93
N ILE A 16 -12.40 8.89 -7.95
CA ILE A 16 -11.39 8.54 -6.93
C ILE A 16 -10.28 9.60 -6.94
N PRO A 17 -9.85 10.10 -5.77
CA PRO A 17 -8.71 11.00 -5.71
C PRO A 17 -7.45 10.33 -6.29
N VAL A 18 -6.70 11.10 -7.07
CA VAL A 18 -5.38 10.70 -7.58
C VAL A 18 -4.36 11.78 -7.23
N TRP A 19 -3.10 11.45 -7.33
CA TRP A 19 -2.03 12.44 -7.13
C TRP A 19 -2.26 13.68 -8.01
N PRO A 20 -2.08 14.91 -7.50
CA PRO A 20 -2.30 16.14 -8.27
C PRO A 20 -1.49 16.16 -9.57
N GLY A 21 -2.19 16.21 -10.71
CA GLY A 21 -1.61 16.17 -12.05
C GLY A 21 -1.51 14.79 -12.69
N ASP A 22 -1.84 13.73 -11.96
CA ASP A 22 -1.85 12.38 -12.51
C ASP A 22 -3.16 12.06 -13.25
N SER A 23 -3.18 10.92 -13.94
CA SER A 23 -4.30 10.46 -14.77
C SER A 23 -5.50 10.01 -13.94
N ALA A 24 -6.64 10.65 -14.15
CA ALA A 24 -7.89 10.24 -13.51
C ALA A 24 -8.36 8.86 -13.97
N TYR A 25 -8.96 8.08 -13.05
CA TYR A 25 -9.65 6.84 -13.42
C TYR A 25 -10.81 7.11 -14.36
N ARG A 26 -10.88 6.31 -15.43
CA ARG A 26 -11.97 6.32 -16.40
C ARG A 26 -12.50 4.92 -16.61
N GLU A 27 -13.80 4.80 -16.78
CA GLU A 27 -14.49 3.56 -17.11
C GLU A 27 -15.49 3.81 -18.23
N GLU A 28 -15.45 2.96 -19.23
CA GLU A 28 -16.39 2.98 -20.36
C GLU A 28 -17.00 1.59 -20.55
N ARG A 29 -18.32 1.53 -20.63
CA ARG A 29 -19.06 0.32 -20.96
C ARG A 29 -19.02 0.11 -22.45
N THR A 30 -18.22 -0.88 -22.93
CA THR A 30 -18.05 -1.20 -24.35
C THR A 30 -19.13 -2.13 -24.85
N TRP A 31 -19.62 -3.07 -23.99
CA TRP A 31 -20.75 -3.95 -24.29
C TRP A 31 -21.76 -3.91 -23.15
N SER A 32 -23.05 -3.98 -23.49
CA SER A 32 -24.15 -4.02 -22.52
C SER A 32 -25.10 -5.15 -22.85
N ILE A 33 -25.60 -5.83 -21.82
CA ILE A 33 -26.64 -6.86 -21.97
C ILE A 33 -27.88 -6.24 -22.62
N GLY A 34 -28.36 -6.90 -23.65
CA GLY A 34 -29.53 -6.53 -24.43
C GLY A 34 -29.94 -7.65 -25.39
N PRO A 35 -30.84 -7.40 -26.35
CA PRO A 35 -31.33 -8.42 -27.26
C PRO A 35 -30.23 -9.15 -28.06
N ASP A 36 -29.16 -8.41 -28.41
CA ASP A 36 -28.09 -8.92 -29.27
C ASP A 36 -26.76 -9.16 -28.52
N CYS A 37 -26.74 -8.98 -27.19
CA CYS A 37 -25.53 -9.13 -26.36
C CYS A 37 -25.87 -9.72 -24.99
N VAL A 38 -25.18 -10.80 -24.62
CA VAL A 38 -25.43 -11.54 -23.35
C VAL A 38 -24.46 -11.19 -22.22
N VAL A 39 -23.53 -10.25 -22.44
CA VAL A 39 -22.50 -9.86 -21.45
C VAL A 39 -22.37 -8.35 -21.33
N ASN A 40 -21.86 -7.93 -20.16
CA ASN A 40 -21.35 -6.58 -19.96
C ASN A 40 -19.82 -6.60 -20.02
N VAL A 41 -19.22 -5.66 -20.75
CA VAL A 41 -17.75 -5.46 -20.78
C VAL A 41 -17.45 -4.00 -20.54
N CYS A 42 -16.51 -3.73 -19.65
CA CYS A 42 -15.98 -2.39 -19.40
C CYS A 42 -14.50 -2.33 -19.82
N GLN A 43 -14.12 -1.19 -20.39
CA GLN A 43 -12.74 -0.78 -20.51
C GLN A 43 -12.42 0.18 -19.36
N ILE A 44 -11.25 0.03 -18.74
CA ILE A 44 -10.77 0.97 -17.73
C ILE A 44 -9.44 1.57 -18.14
N SER A 45 -9.20 2.82 -17.72
CA SER A 45 -7.94 3.53 -17.86
C SER A 45 -7.63 4.22 -16.54
N LEU A 46 -6.42 4.03 -16.02
CA LEU A 46 -5.98 4.57 -14.73
C LEU A 46 -4.45 4.69 -14.70
N SER A 47 -3.96 5.53 -13.79
CA SER A 47 -2.55 5.50 -13.39
C SER A 47 -2.24 4.22 -12.62
N THR A 48 -1.03 3.72 -12.74
CA THR A 48 -0.53 2.59 -11.93
C THR A 48 -0.52 2.88 -10.44
N HIS A 49 -0.58 4.17 -10.05
CA HIS A 49 -0.66 4.68 -8.68
C HIS A 49 -2.09 5.03 -8.23
N THR A 50 -3.13 4.54 -8.92
CA THR A 50 -4.52 4.81 -8.57
C THR A 50 -4.96 4.00 -7.36
N GLY A 51 -5.43 4.67 -6.31
CA GLY A 51 -6.00 4.04 -5.11
C GLY A 51 -4.96 3.28 -4.29
N THR A 52 -5.32 2.09 -3.78
CA THR A 52 -4.36 1.24 -3.08
C THR A 52 -3.44 0.56 -4.09
N HIS A 53 -2.14 0.80 -3.98
CA HIS A 53 -1.15 0.34 -4.95
C HIS A 53 0.18 -0.02 -4.30
N THR A 54 1.07 -0.59 -5.08
CA THR A 54 2.47 -0.82 -4.72
C THR A 54 3.39 -0.30 -5.81
N ASP A 55 4.50 0.30 -5.39
CA ASP A 55 5.55 0.76 -6.29
C ASP A 55 6.54 -0.34 -6.60
N ALA A 56 6.99 -0.38 -7.86
CA ALA A 56 8.15 -1.16 -8.25
C ALA A 56 9.43 -0.33 -8.05
N PRO A 57 10.59 -0.98 -7.95
CA PRO A 57 11.88 -0.27 -7.96
C PRO A 57 12.04 0.66 -9.15
N LEU A 58 11.45 0.34 -10.31
CA LEU A 58 11.46 1.18 -11.52
C LEU A 58 10.85 2.57 -11.30
N HIS A 59 9.93 2.74 -10.33
CA HIS A 59 9.29 4.02 -10.05
C HIS A 59 10.31 5.11 -9.65
N TYR A 60 11.33 4.75 -8.91
CA TYR A 60 12.35 5.67 -8.38
C TYR A 60 13.80 5.31 -8.78
N ASP A 61 13.95 4.37 -9.73
CA ASP A 61 15.24 3.95 -10.28
C ASP A 61 15.07 3.44 -11.71
N ASP A 62 15.58 4.18 -12.71
CA ASP A 62 15.52 3.78 -14.11
C ASP A 62 16.13 2.39 -14.42
N ALA A 63 17.04 1.92 -13.56
CA ALA A 63 17.62 0.58 -13.64
C ALA A 63 16.89 -0.44 -12.73
N GLY A 64 15.83 -0.02 -12.04
CA GLY A 64 15.05 -0.84 -11.13
C GLY A 64 14.20 -1.88 -11.84
N LEU A 65 13.82 -2.94 -11.11
CA LEU A 65 12.91 -3.97 -11.63
C LEU A 65 11.53 -3.37 -11.89
N PRO A 66 10.90 -3.67 -13.04
CA PRO A 66 9.50 -3.35 -13.26
C PRO A 66 8.58 -4.24 -12.42
N MET A 67 7.32 -3.85 -12.29
CA MET A 67 6.34 -4.52 -11.44
C MET A 67 6.15 -6.01 -11.79
N GLY A 68 6.25 -6.39 -13.07
CA GLY A 68 6.12 -7.78 -13.50
C GLY A 68 7.21 -8.73 -13.02
N GLU A 69 8.32 -8.20 -12.49
CA GLU A 69 9.52 -8.94 -12.09
C GLU A 69 9.74 -8.92 -10.55
N VAL A 70 8.91 -8.20 -9.77
CA VAL A 70 9.04 -8.18 -8.30
C VAL A 70 8.69 -9.54 -7.68
N PRO A 71 9.40 -9.98 -6.62
CA PRO A 71 9.10 -11.24 -5.94
C PRO A 71 7.74 -11.20 -5.22
N LEU A 72 6.86 -12.15 -5.47
CA LEU A 72 5.54 -12.21 -4.85
C LEU A 72 5.58 -12.42 -3.34
N GLU A 73 6.60 -13.11 -2.85
CA GLU A 73 6.82 -13.38 -1.41
C GLU A 73 6.94 -12.08 -0.60
N THR A 74 7.26 -10.97 -1.24
CA THR A 74 7.29 -9.66 -0.60
C THR A 74 5.90 -9.22 -0.17
N TYR A 75 4.87 -9.54 -0.95
CA TYR A 75 3.49 -9.05 -0.79
C TYR A 75 2.56 -10.03 -0.08
N ILE A 76 3.04 -11.21 0.31
CA ILE A 76 2.23 -12.23 0.96
C ILE A 76 2.95 -12.71 2.22
N GLY A 77 2.24 -12.76 3.34
CA GLY A 77 2.70 -13.36 4.60
C GLY A 77 2.47 -12.51 5.83
N LEU A 78 3.08 -12.92 6.95
CA LEU A 78 2.90 -12.25 8.24
C LEU A 78 3.27 -10.77 8.16
N CYS A 79 2.39 -9.93 8.68
CA CYS A 79 2.61 -8.49 8.84
C CYS A 79 2.17 -8.01 10.22
N GLN A 80 2.71 -6.89 10.65
CA GLN A 80 2.27 -6.14 11.82
C GLN A 80 1.58 -4.86 11.37
N VAL A 81 0.44 -4.51 11.99
CA VAL A 81 -0.23 -3.22 11.85
C VAL A 81 0.03 -2.40 13.11
N LEU A 82 0.44 -1.15 12.96
CA LEU A 82 0.65 -0.19 14.05
C LEU A 82 -0.01 1.14 13.72
N THR A 83 -0.59 1.76 14.75
CA THR A 83 -1.16 3.10 14.66
C THR A 83 -0.12 4.16 15.00
N ILE A 84 0.03 5.15 14.13
CA ILE A 84 0.81 6.36 14.36
C ILE A 84 -0.12 7.42 14.94
N PRO A 85 0.26 8.12 16.02
CA PRO A 85 -0.57 9.19 16.57
C PRO A 85 -0.87 10.28 15.54
N PRO A 86 -2.10 10.81 15.49
CA PRO A 86 -2.47 11.89 14.59
C PRO A 86 -1.58 13.12 14.78
N GLY A 87 -1.25 13.81 13.68
CA GLY A 87 -0.44 15.04 13.71
C GLY A 87 1.06 14.82 13.94
N ALA A 88 1.55 13.59 13.79
CA ALA A 88 2.97 13.28 13.92
C ALA A 88 3.86 13.98 12.86
N GLY A 89 3.28 14.50 11.76
CA GLY A 89 4.01 15.06 10.62
C GLY A 89 4.81 13.99 9.88
N LEU A 90 5.84 13.45 10.54
CA LEU A 90 6.60 12.28 10.06
C LEU A 90 6.47 11.11 11.06
N ALA A 91 6.14 9.93 10.55
CA ALA A 91 6.20 8.68 11.31
C ALA A 91 7.66 8.26 11.48
N GLY A 92 8.22 8.47 12.67
CA GLY A 92 9.62 8.18 12.99
C GLY A 92 9.79 6.98 13.93
N VAL A 93 11.06 6.63 14.19
CA VAL A 93 11.45 5.51 15.05
C VAL A 93 10.78 5.57 16.44
N ALA A 94 10.67 6.77 17.03
CA ALA A 94 10.06 6.94 18.36
C ALA A 94 8.59 6.50 18.41
N HIS A 95 7.85 6.59 17.31
CA HIS A 95 6.46 6.17 17.21
C HIS A 95 6.31 4.65 17.07
N VAL A 96 7.27 4.00 16.39
CA VAL A 96 7.18 2.58 16.02
C VAL A 96 7.90 1.68 17.02
N ALA A 97 9.09 2.05 17.47
CA ALA A 97 9.97 1.20 18.28
C ALA A 97 9.32 0.63 19.58
N PRO A 98 8.46 1.39 20.32
CA PRO A 98 7.84 0.86 21.53
C PRO A 98 6.88 -0.31 21.30
N PHE A 99 6.36 -0.47 20.07
CA PHE A 99 5.32 -1.44 19.70
C PHE A 99 5.79 -2.43 18.63
N PHE A 100 6.97 -2.23 18.10
CA PHE A 100 7.54 -3.10 17.07
C PHE A 100 7.97 -4.43 17.64
N HIS A 101 7.61 -5.51 16.98
CA HIS A 101 8.03 -6.86 17.34
C HIS A 101 9.15 -7.37 16.43
N ASP A 102 10.23 -7.84 17.03
CA ASP A 102 11.33 -8.46 16.31
C ASP A 102 10.86 -9.66 15.47
N GLY A 103 11.40 -9.78 14.27
CA GLY A 103 10.98 -10.78 13.29
C GLY A 103 9.84 -10.33 12.36
N THR A 104 9.27 -9.13 12.58
CA THR A 104 8.34 -8.51 11.64
C THR A 104 9.05 -8.24 10.31
N THR A 105 8.52 -8.80 9.22
CA THR A 105 9.08 -8.61 7.87
C THR A 105 8.23 -7.68 7.00
N ARG A 106 7.01 -7.36 7.41
CA ARG A 106 6.06 -6.43 6.78
C ARG A 106 5.40 -5.59 7.84
N LEU A 107 5.46 -4.27 7.71
CA LEU A 107 4.87 -3.32 8.65
C LEU A 107 3.88 -2.44 7.92
N LEU A 108 2.65 -2.34 8.43
CA LEU A 108 1.63 -1.42 7.93
C LEU A 108 1.37 -0.36 8.98
N LEU A 109 1.41 0.90 8.58
CA LEU A 109 1.20 2.06 9.44
C LEU A 109 -0.16 2.68 9.14
N ARG A 110 -1.02 2.75 10.16
CA ARG A 110 -2.24 3.53 10.14
C ARG A 110 -1.92 4.94 10.64
N THR A 111 -2.08 5.93 9.79
CA THR A 111 -1.78 7.34 10.08
C THR A 111 -3.04 8.20 10.17
N PHE A 112 -4.16 7.75 9.59
CA PHE A 112 -5.45 8.40 9.71
C PHE A 112 -6.32 7.75 10.79
N ASP A 113 -7.04 8.55 11.56
CA ASP A 113 -8.10 8.05 12.45
C ASP A 113 -9.24 7.42 11.66
N ARG A 114 -9.54 8.06 10.52
CA ARG A 114 -10.49 7.59 9.51
C ARG A 114 -9.94 7.91 8.13
N PHE A 115 -10.01 6.96 7.22
CA PHE A 115 -9.58 7.14 5.83
C PHE A 115 -10.39 8.28 5.18
N PRO A 116 -9.72 9.27 4.54
CA PRO A 116 -10.38 10.46 4.01
C PRO A 116 -11.20 10.15 2.75
N ASP A 117 -12.35 10.82 2.59
CA ASP A 117 -13.19 10.69 1.39
C ASP A 117 -12.62 11.43 0.16
N GLY A 118 -11.66 12.35 0.37
CA GLY A 118 -11.05 13.19 -0.67
C GLY A 118 -9.54 13.24 -0.56
N TRP A 119 -8.92 14.00 -1.44
CA TRP A 119 -7.48 14.21 -1.39
C TRP A 119 -7.06 15.01 -0.15
N VAL A 120 -6.07 14.52 0.55
CA VAL A 120 -5.43 15.20 1.69
C VAL A 120 -3.97 15.41 1.33
N SER A 121 -3.52 16.66 1.31
CA SER A 121 -2.13 17.02 0.98
C SER A 121 -1.19 17.03 2.18
N ASP A 122 -1.74 17.24 3.38
CA ASP A 122 -1.00 17.26 4.65
C ASP A 122 -1.23 15.92 5.39
N PHE A 123 -0.68 14.87 4.84
CA PHE A 123 -0.73 13.54 5.42
C PHE A 123 0.57 13.23 6.19
N THR A 124 0.52 12.30 7.10
CA THR A 124 1.70 11.81 7.82
C THR A 124 2.56 10.98 6.86
N ALA A 125 3.72 11.52 6.49
CA ALA A 125 4.73 10.79 5.71
C ALA A 125 5.66 9.97 6.64
N ILE A 126 6.63 9.27 6.07
CA ILE A 126 7.53 8.40 6.83
C ILE A 126 8.94 9.03 6.88
N ASP A 127 9.50 9.08 8.07
CA ASP A 127 10.88 9.53 8.27
C ASP A 127 11.85 8.53 7.59
N PRO A 128 12.75 8.96 6.70
CA PRO A 128 13.76 8.09 6.10
C PRO A 128 14.60 7.30 7.14
N ALA A 129 14.84 7.88 8.31
CA ALA A 129 15.54 7.21 9.41
C ALA A 129 14.73 6.00 9.96
N LEU A 130 13.40 6.03 9.87
CA LEU A 130 12.58 4.86 10.20
C LEU A 130 12.78 3.74 9.18
N MET A 131 12.91 4.05 7.88
CA MET A 131 13.19 3.05 6.86
C MET A 131 14.55 2.35 7.11
N ASP A 132 15.59 3.13 7.41
CA ASP A 132 16.92 2.58 7.76
C ASP A 132 16.83 1.69 9.00
N TRP A 133 16.07 2.10 10.03
CA TRP A 133 15.90 1.35 11.27
C TRP A 133 15.12 0.05 11.06
N LEU A 134 14.08 0.05 10.22
CA LEU A 134 13.26 -1.12 9.88
C LEU A 134 14.04 -2.12 9.03
N ALA A 135 14.78 -1.64 8.02
CA ALA A 135 15.61 -2.48 7.17
C ALA A 135 16.67 -3.24 7.98
N ALA A 136 17.33 -2.56 8.94
CA ALA A 136 18.30 -3.18 9.85
C ALA A 136 17.67 -4.30 10.72
N ARG A 137 16.33 -4.37 10.83
CA ARG A 137 15.56 -5.40 11.56
C ARG A 137 14.90 -6.43 10.66
N GLY A 138 15.20 -6.40 9.36
CA GLY A 138 14.72 -7.38 8.40
C GLY A 138 13.32 -7.10 7.82
N VAL A 139 12.77 -5.90 8.03
CA VAL A 139 11.54 -5.48 7.36
C VAL A 139 11.82 -5.32 5.87
N ARG A 140 11.00 -5.92 5.03
CA ARG A 140 11.11 -5.93 3.57
C ARG A 140 10.00 -5.18 2.87
N LEU A 141 8.90 -4.89 3.58
CA LEU A 141 7.77 -4.14 3.06
C LEU A 141 7.26 -3.19 4.13
N ILE A 142 7.07 -1.93 3.74
CA ILE A 142 6.33 -0.92 4.50
C ILE A 142 5.03 -0.59 3.78
N GLY A 143 3.93 -0.49 4.52
CA GLY A 143 2.65 -0.02 3.99
C GLY A 143 2.15 1.18 4.79
N THR A 144 1.38 2.06 4.13
CA THR A 144 0.74 3.22 4.77
C THR A 144 -0.65 3.45 4.19
N ASP A 145 -1.54 4.03 4.98
CA ASP A 145 -2.81 4.56 4.51
C ASP A 145 -2.68 5.96 3.89
N ALA A 146 -1.52 6.61 4.02
CA ALA A 146 -1.19 7.83 3.31
C ALA A 146 -1.03 7.59 1.79
N PRO A 147 -1.24 8.63 0.96
CA PRO A 147 -1.08 8.52 -0.49
C PRO A 147 0.38 8.43 -0.95
N SER A 148 1.34 8.69 -0.07
CA SER A 148 2.78 8.52 -0.30
C SER A 148 3.55 8.33 0.99
N VAL A 149 4.71 7.66 0.92
CA VAL A 149 5.67 7.57 2.03
C VAL A 149 6.46 8.87 2.21
N ASP A 150 6.58 9.72 1.18
CA ASP A 150 7.18 11.06 1.26
C ASP A 150 6.12 12.17 1.31
N PRO A 151 6.41 13.34 1.88
CA PRO A 151 5.52 14.50 1.83
C PRO A 151 5.18 14.91 0.40
N GLN A 152 3.96 15.43 0.17
CA GLN A 152 3.49 15.80 -1.18
C GLN A 152 4.39 16.81 -1.89
N ASP A 153 5.03 17.70 -1.17
CA ASP A 153 5.90 18.75 -1.69
C ASP A 153 7.38 18.33 -1.76
N SER A 154 7.71 17.08 -1.37
CA SER A 154 9.07 16.54 -1.45
C SER A 154 9.61 16.64 -2.88
N LYS A 155 10.88 17.03 -2.98
CA LYS A 155 11.64 17.10 -4.24
C LYS A 155 12.77 16.09 -4.31
N SER A 156 13.09 15.47 -3.20
CA SER A 156 14.19 14.51 -3.05
C SER A 156 13.70 13.06 -2.87
N LEU A 157 12.42 12.88 -2.46
CA LEU A 157 11.81 11.57 -2.18
C LEU A 157 12.66 10.73 -1.22
N ASP A 158 13.03 11.31 -0.08
CA ASP A 158 14.05 10.75 0.81
C ASP A 158 13.64 9.38 1.41
N ALA A 159 12.33 9.18 1.68
CA ALA A 159 11.82 7.88 2.12
C ALA A 159 11.85 6.83 1.00
N HIS A 160 11.48 7.17 -0.25
CA HIS A 160 11.65 6.29 -1.41
C HIS A 160 13.12 5.95 -1.65
N MET A 161 14.03 6.94 -1.52
CA MET A 161 15.47 6.70 -1.65
C MET A 161 16.00 5.78 -0.54
N ALA A 162 15.43 5.83 0.67
CA ALA A 162 15.76 4.88 1.72
C ALA A 162 15.26 3.46 1.37
N VAL A 163 14.03 3.34 0.89
CA VAL A 163 13.46 2.08 0.39
C VAL A 163 14.36 1.48 -0.71
N ARG A 164 14.78 2.30 -1.68
CA ARG A 164 15.71 1.90 -2.75
C ARG A 164 17.02 1.35 -2.19
N ARG A 165 17.66 2.07 -1.25
CA ARG A 165 18.93 1.66 -0.63
C ARG A 165 18.87 0.29 0.01
N HIS A 166 17.71 -0.08 0.57
CA HIS A 166 17.52 -1.31 1.32
C HIS A 166 16.76 -2.41 0.54
N GLY A 167 16.36 -2.15 -0.69
CA GLY A 167 15.58 -3.10 -1.50
C GLY A 167 14.25 -3.47 -0.84
N MET A 168 13.61 -2.53 -0.14
CA MET A 168 12.28 -2.71 0.44
C MET A 168 11.20 -2.49 -0.61
N ALA A 169 9.96 -2.88 -0.30
CA ALA A 169 8.78 -2.60 -1.08
C ALA A 169 7.86 -1.61 -0.34
N ILE A 170 7.02 -0.91 -1.10
CA ILE A 170 6.06 0.07 -0.61
C ILE A 170 4.64 -0.38 -0.96
N LEU A 171 3.69 -0.21 -0.02
CA LEU A 171 2.25 -0.21 -0.27
C LEU A 171 1.67 1.14 0.18
N GLU A 172 0.89 1.79 -0.66
CA GLU A 172 0.33 3.12 -0.39
C GLU A 172 -1.19 3.13 -0.53
N GLY A 173 -1.82 4.11 0.13
CA GLY A 173 -3.26 4.30 0.05
C GLY A 173 -4.08 3.14 0.61
N LEU A 174 -3.59 2.45 1.62
CA LEU A 174 -4.32 1.40 2.33
C LEU A 174 -5.54 1.99 3.07
N VAL A 175 -6.59 1.19 3.26
CA VAL A 175 -7.74 1.55 4.09
C VAL A 175 -7.71 0.73 5.37
N LEU A 176 -7.17 1.30 6.43
CA LEU A 176 -6.96 0.59 7.70
C LEU A 176 -8.04 0.90 8.76
N ASP A 177 -9.17 1.47 8.34
CA ASP A 177 -10.30 1.78 9.22
C ASP A 177 -10.81 0.53 9.93
N GLY A 178 -10.87 0.61 11.25
CA GLY A 178 -11.36 -0.48 12.12
C GLY A 178 -10.42 -1.69 12.25
N VAL A 179 -9.27 -1.68 11.59
CA VAL A 179 -8.22 -2.70 11.80
C VAL A 179 -7.48 -2.37 13.10
N ALA A 180 -7.45 -3.30 14.04
CA ALA A 180 -6.71 -3.13 15.29
C ALA A 180 -5.20 -3.29 15.07
N ASP A 181 -4.38 -2.67 15.95
CA ASP A 181 -2.96 -2.97 15.99
C ASP A 181 -2.73 -4.44 16.33
N GLY A 182 -1.77 -5.08 15.66
CA GLY A 182 -1.51 -6.50 15.87
C GLY A 182 -0.97 -7.21 14.62
N PHE A 183 -1.05 -8.53 14.65
CA PHE A 183 -0.52 -9.39 13.60
C PHE A 183 -1.62 -9.95 12.70
N TYR A 184 -1.35 -9.95 11.41
CA TYR A 184 -2.21 -10.45 10.36
C TYR A 184 -1.38 -11.15 9.30
N GLU A 185 -2.03 -11.88 8.41
CA GLU A 185 -1.45 -12.24 7.14
C GLU A 185 -1.86 -11.21 6.09
N LEU A 186 -0.88 -10.55 5.49
CA LEU A 186 -1.05 -9.66 4.34
C LEU A 186 -1.12 -10.50 3.06
N ILE A 187 -2.07 -10.15 2.17
CA ILE A 187 -2.21 -10.68 0.82
C ILE A 187 -2.45 -9.49 -0.09
N ALA A 188 -1.42 -9.03 -0.80
CA ALA A 188 -1.47 -7.84 -1.65
C ALA A 188 -0.63 -7.98 -2.94
N PRO A 189 -0.76 -9.11 -3.69
CA PRO A 189 0.05 -9.30 -4.88
C PRO A 189 -0.32 -8.26 -5.95
N PRO A 190 0.67 -7.63 -6.61
CA PRO A 190 0.44 -6.73 -7.74
C PRO A 190 0.00 -7.49 -9.00
N LEU A 191 -0.53 -6.77 -9.97
CA LEU A 191 -0.70 -7.27 -11.32
C LEU A 191 0.69 -7.49 -11.95
N ARG A 192 0.81 -8.54 -12.76
CA ARG A 192 2.06 -8.85 -13.48
C ARG A 192 2.21 -7.95 -14.71
N LEU A 193 2.40 -6.67 -14.49
CA LEU A 193 2.60 -5.67 -15.54
C LEU A 193 4.08 -5.65 -15.94
N ALA A 194 4.39 -6.13 -17.14
CA ALA A 194 5.76 -6.45 -17.56
C ALA A 194 6.75 -5.27 -17.49
N THR A 195 6.28 -4.04 -17.72
CA THR A 195 7.14 -2.85 -17.82
C THR A 195 6.67 -1.67 -16.99
N ALA A 196 5.64 -1.86 -16.12
CA ALA A 196 5.09 -0.79 -15.32
C ALA A 196 5.94 -0.51 -14.07
N ASP A 197 5.86 0.72 -13.62
CA ASP A 197 6.55 1.29 -12.45
C ASP A 197 5.78 1.07 -11.15
N ALA A 198 4.51 0.69 -11.22
CA ALA A 198 3.66 0.40 -10.07
C ALA A 198 2.48 -0.51 -10.48
N SER A 199 1.65 -0.91 -9.53
CA SER A 199 0.39 -1.61 -9.79
C SER A 199 -0.63 -1.35 -8.71
N PRO A 200 -1.90 -1.07 -9.06
CA PRO A 200 -3.01 -1.21 -8.11
C PRO A 200 -3.06 -2.63 -7.56
N VAL A 201 -3.44 -2.75 -6.29
CA VAL A 201 -3.60 -4.04 -5.61
C VAL A 201 -4.95 -4.14 -4.92
N ARG A 202 -5.49 -5.37 -4.79
CA ARG A 202 -6.55 -5.66 -3.84
C ARG A 202 -5.90 -6.19 -2.57
N ALA A 203 -5.46 -5.28 -1.68
CA ALA A 203 -4.83 -5.62 -0.42
C ALA A 203 -5.86 -6.15 0.59
N VAL A 204 -5.53 -7.28 1.21
CA VAL A 204 -6.37 -7.97 2.19
C VAL A 204 -5.53 -8.32 3.40
N LEU A 205 -6.08 -8.13 4.60
CA LEU A 205 -5.56 -8.75 5.81
C LEU A 205 -6.43 -9.94 6.20
N ARG A 206 -5.80 -11.03 6.57
CA ARG A 206 -6.45 -12.20 7.17
C ARG A 206 -6.04 -12.33 8.62
N GLU A 207 -7.04 -12.41 9.53
CA GLU A 207 -6.78 -12.71 10.93
C GLU A 207 -6.08 -14.07 11.07
N LEU A 208 -5.04 -14.10 11.88
CA LEU A 208 -4.35 -15.35 12.19
C LEU A 208 -5.27 -16.25 13.01
N ALA A 209 -5.40 -17.50 12.59
CA ALA A 209 -6.07 -18.49 13.44
C ALA A 209 -5.22 -18.67 14.69
N TYR A 210 -5.74 -18.30 15.86
CA TYR A 210 -5.14 -18.72 17.12
C TYR A 210 -5.12 -20.26 17.11
N PRO A 211 -4.01 -20.91 17.42
CA PRO A 211 -4.06 -22.31 17.75
C PRO A 211 -5.02 -22.40 18.94
N GLN A 212 -6.17 -23.10 18.74
CA GLN A 212 -7.06 -23.46 19.85
C GLN A 212 -6.18 -24.27 20.79
N GLY A 213 -5.85 -23.68 21.96
CA GLY A 213 -5.04 -24.34 22.97
C GLY A 213 -5.61 -25.73 23.25
N GLY A 214 -4.79 -26.76 23.02
CA GLY A 214 -5.05 -28.10 23.47
C GLY A 214 -4.76 -28.22 24.98
#